data_f90f223372370eb3e7bf416ba2799ac1
#
_entry.id   f90f223372370eb3e7bf416ba2799ac1
#
_cell.length_a   1.000
_cell.length_b   1.000
_cell.length_c   1.000
_cell.angle_alpha   90.00
_cell.angle_beta   90.00
_cell.angle_gamma   90.00
#
_symmetry.space_group_name_H-M   'P 1'
#
loop_
_entity.id
_entity.type
_entity.pdbx_description
1 polymer ?
#
loop_
_entity_poly.entity_id
_entity_poly.type
_entity_poly.pdbx_seq_one_letter_code
_entity_poly.pdbx_strand_id
1 'polypeptide(L)'
;MKYKYIIGVDVDGVIRDFSTDLYNVIKEHYPEYIKPGSEKVYSVEEIRKEMTDWDLENNFDASIEEIKRIYREEHAETILGKGTPFVDNVNYLREQIKKDEHTFVAVTSQHPTCCHHTLTWLGKQELGFSSVVFKKGKRKWQVEVDY
;
A
#
# COMPACT_ATOMS: atom_id res chain seq x y z
N MET A 1 5.08 -2.75 35.74
CA MET A 1 3.88 -2.73 34.89
C MET A 1 4.32 -2.41 33.48
N LYS A 2 4.14 -3.32 32.53
CA LYS A 2 4.40 -3.06 31.10
C LYS A 2 3.22 -2.28 30.53
N TYR A 3 3.49 -1.12 29.95
CA TYR A 3 2.46 -0.36 29.26
C TYR A 3 2.11 -1.05 27.93
N LYS A 4 0.81 -1.20 27.64
CA LYS A 4 0.33 -1.67 26.35
C LYS A 4 0.07 -0.47 25.45
N TYR A 5 0.80 -0.39 24.34
CA TYR A 5 0.63 0.68 23.35
C TYR A 5 -0.34 0.26 22.25
N ILE A 6 -0.96 1.24 21.64
CA ILE A 6 -1.66 1.10 20.37
C ILE A 6 -0.71 1.57 19.27
N ILE A 7 -0.37 0.67 18.37
CA ILE A 7 0.60 0.92 17.30
C ILE A 7 -0.13 0.94 15.97
N GLY A 8 -0.13 2.11 15.31
CA GLY A 8 -0.64 2.26 13.96
C GLY A 8 0.41 1.81 12.94
N VAL A 9 -0.01 1.00 11.99
CA VAL A 9 0.84 0.49 10.91
C VAL A 9 0.27 0.94 9.57
N ASP A 10 1.08 1.62 8.77
CA ASP A 10 0.74 1.96 7.40
C ASP A 10 0.78 0.70 6.51
N VAL A 11 -0.01 0.67 5.46
CA VAL A 11 -0.11 -0.48 4.55
C VAL A 11 0.80 -0.28 3.34
N ASP A 12 0.50 0.71 2.51
CA ASP A 12 1.21 0.93 1.25
C ASP A 12 2.62 1.51 1.49
N GLY A 13 3.62 0.87 0.89
CA GLY A 13 5.02 1.22 1.09
C GLY A 13 5.64 0.69 2.38
N VAL A 14 4.85 0.02 3.24
CA VAL A 14 5.33 -0.55 4.51
C VAL A 14 5.18 -2.07 4.53
N ILE A 15 4.00 -2.59 4.24
CA ILE A 15 3.74 -4.04 4.19
C ILE A 15 3.27 -4.51 2.81
N ARG A 16 2.71 -3.63 1.98
CA ARG A 16 2.31 -3.90 0.59
C ARG A 16 3.12 -3.01 -0.35
N ASP A 17 3.72 -3.61 -1.38
CA ASP A 17 4.56 -2.94 -2.37
C ASP A 17 3.72 -2.31 -3.49
N PHE A 18 2.93 -1.31 -3.12
CA PHE A 18 2.03 -0.60 -4.03
C PHE A 18 2.74 0.00 -5.25
N SER A 19 3.87 0.65 -5.02
CA SER A 19 4.59 1.35 -6.08
C SER A 19 5.10 0.41 -7.17
N THR A 20 5.66 -0.73 -6.79
CA THR A 20 6.14 -1.74 -7.75
C THR A 20 4.98 -2.33 -8.55
N ASP A 21 3.89 -2.68 -7.89
CA ASP A 21 2.73 -3.26 -8.55
C ASP A 21 2.05 -2.26 -9.49
N LEU A 22 1.92 -1.01 -9.08
CA LEU A 22 1.40 0.07 -9.94
C LEU A 22 2.27 0.26 -11.17
N TYR A 23 3.59 0.33 -10.98
CA TYR A 23 4.53 0.48 -12.10
C TYR A 23 4.42 -0.67 -13.11
N ASN A 24 4.38 -1.91 -12.63
CA ASN A 24 4.26 -3.09 -13.48
C ASN A 24 2.94 -3.13 -14.26
N VAL A 25 1.82 -2.77 -13.63
CA VAL A 25 0.53 -2.67 -14.31
C VAL A 25 0.56 -1.60 -15.40
N ILE A 26 1.11 -0.43 -15.09
CA ILE A 26 1.22 0.65 -16.08
C ILE A 26 2.13 0.24 -17.23
N LYS A 27 3.26 -0.36 -16.94
CA LYS A 27 4.20 -0.82 -17.99
C LYS A 27 3.57 -1.86 -18.92
N GLU A 28 2.77 -2.77 -18.38
CA GLU A 28 2.10 -3.84 -19.14
C GLU A 28 0.93 -3.31 -19.97
N HIS A 29 0.05 -2.51 -19.35
CA HIS A 29 -1.23 -2.13 -19.96
C HIS A 29 -1.27 -0.73 -20.54
N TYR A 30 -0.39 0.16 -20.08
CA TYR A 30 -0.35 1.58 -20.46
C TYR A 30 1.10 2.02 -20.71
N PRO A 31 1.83 1.34 -21.62
CA PRO A 31 3.26 1.64 -21.84
C PRO A 31 3.53 3.08 -22.26
N GLU A 32 2.55 3.76 -22.84
CA GLU A 32 2.61 5.18 -23.21
C GLU A 32 2.72 6.11 -22.00
N TYR A 33 2.37 5.64 -20.80
CA TYR A 33 2.50 6.41 -19.57
C TYR A 33 3.88 6.29 -18.90
N ILE A 34 4.72 5.37 -19.38
CA ILE A 34 6.09 5.27 -18.91
C ILE A 34 6.90 6.43 -19.47
N LYS A 35 7.63 7.14 -18.62
CA LYS A 35 8.48 8.26 -19.05
C LYS A 35 9.54 7.79 -20.05
N PRO A 36 9.85 8.59 -21.09
CA PRO A 36 10.96 8.32 -22.00
C PRO A 36 12.27 8.10 -21.22
N GLY A 37 12.98 7.03 -21.56
CA GLY A 37 14.21 6.65 -20.88
C GLY A 37 14.04 5.63 -19.73
N SER A 38 12.82 5.41 -19.26
CA SER A 38 12.52 4.44 -18.18
C SER A 38 12.01 3.09 -18.72
N GLU A 39 12.00 2.87 -20.03
CA GLU A 39 11.46 1.63 -20.63
C GLU A 39 12.31 0.38 -20.33
N LYS A 40 13.56 0.57 -19.93
CA LYS A 40 14.51 -0.52 -19.60
C LYS A 40 14.56 -0.86 -18.11
N VAL A 41 13.61 -0.40 -17.34
CA VAL A 41 13.51 -0.72 -15.91
C VAL A 41 12.82 -2.06 -15.76
N TYR A 42 13.53 -3.08 -15.27
CA TYR A 42 13.02 -4.45 -15.17
C TYR A 42 13.07 -5.04 -13.77
N SER A 43 13.96 -4.58 -12.89
CA SER A 43 14.08 -5.09 -11.53
C SER A 43 13.25 -4.29 -10.54
N VAL A 44 12.90 -4.92 -9.42
CA VAL A 44 12.20 -4.25 -8.31
C VAL A 44 13.02 -3.08 -7.77
N GLU A 45 14.33 -3.23 -7.68
CA GLU A 45 15.24 -2.18 -7.23
C GLU A 45 15.25 -0.97 -8.16
N GLU A 46 15.25 -1.22 -9.47
CA GLU A 46 15.16 -0.15 -10.48
C GLU A 46 13.82 0.58 -10.41
N ILE A 47 12.71 -0.17 -10.28
CA ILE A 47 11.36 0.40 -10.12
C ILE A 47 11.31 1.31 -8.88
N ARG A 48 11.86 0.87 -7.77
CA ARG A 48 11.90 1.67 -6.53
C ARG A 48 12.71 2.95 -6.67
N LYS A 49 13.73 2.95 -7.52
CA LYS A 49 14.49 4.17 -7.86
C LYS A 49 13.71 5.14 -8.73
N GLU A 50 12.85 4.63 -9.62
CA GLU A 50 11.99 5.46 -10.47
C GLU A 50 10.80 6.02 -9.70
N MET A 51 10.19 5.22 -8.81
CA MET A 51 8.99 5.56 -8.04
C MET A 51 9.34 6.30 -6.73
N THR A 52 9.99 7.46 -6.86
CA THR A 52 10.51 8.22 -5.71
C THR A 52 9.64 9.41 -5.31
N ASP A 53 8.72 9.84 -6.18
CA ASP A 53 7.89 11.00 -5.91
C ASP A 53 6.59 10.58 -5.22
N TRP A 54 6.20 11.32 -4.18
CA TRP A 54 4.93 11.12 -3.47
C TRP A 54 3.72 11.47 -4.32
N ASP A 55 3.88 12.45 -5.21
CA ASP A 55 2.88 12.78 -6.19
C ASP A 55 3.03 11.82 -7.37
N LEU A 56 2.15 10.82 -7.42
CA LEU A 56 2.26 9.68 -8.34
C LEU A 56 2.39 10.09 -9.80
N GLU A 57 1.70 11.16 -10.21
CA GLU A 57 1.78 11.71 -11.57
C GLU A 57 3.19 12.14 -11.97
N ASN A 58 4.04 12.49 -11.02
CA ASN A 58 5.41 12.90 -11.32
C ASN A 58 6.33 11.73 -11.72
N ASN A 59 5.89 10.48 -11.45
CA ASN A 59 6.63 9.28 -11.81
C ASN A 59 6.29 8.76 -13.22
N PHE A 60 5.22 9.30 -13.84
CA PHE A 60 4.68 8.83 -15.11
C PHE A 60 4.41 9.98 -16.08
N ASP A 61 4.21 9.65 -17.33
CA ASP A 61 3.71 10.56 -18.35
C ASP A 61 2.18 10.44 -18.47
N ALA A 62 1.51 10.76 -17.38
CA ALA A 62 0.06 10.67 -17.22
C ALA A 62 -0.43 11.68 -16.17
N SER A 63 -1.72 12.04 -16.24
CA SER A 63 -2.37 12.86 -15.22
C SER A 63 -2.64 12.04 -13.96
N ILE A 64 -2.84 12.72 -12.82
CA ILE A 64 -3.21 12.05 -11.58
C ILE A 64 -4.57 11.33 -11.71
N GLU A 65 -5.50 11.89 -12.48
CA GLU A 65 -6.83 11.29 -12.74
C GLU A 65 -6.70 9.96 -13.48
N GLU A 66 -5.82 9.89 -14.48
CA GLU A 66 -5.55 8.65 -15.22
C GLU A 66 -4.94 7.59 -14.31
N ILE A 67 -3.98 7.95 -13.49
CA ILE A 67 -3.33 7.03 -12.54
C ILE A 67 -4.32 6.54 -11.48
N LYS A 68 -5.13 7.44 -10.91
CA LYS A 68 -6.19 7.07 -9.96
C LYS A 68 -7.19 6.09 -10.57
N ARG A 69 -7.61 6.30 -11.82
CA ARG A 69 -8.49 5.36 -12.51
C ARG A 69 -7.89 3.97 -12.58
N ILE A 70 -6.59 3.88 -12.87
CA ILE A 70 -5.90 2.60 -12.97
C ILE A 70 -5.95 1.83 -11.65
N TYR A 71 -5.51 2.40 -10.54
CA TYR A 71 -5.42 1.66 -9.27
C TYR A 71 -6.69 1.65 -8.43
N ARG A 72 -7.65 2.52 -8.71
CA ARG A 72 -8.93 2.57 -7.97
C ARG A 72 -10.05 1.82 -8.66
N GLU A 73 -10.00 1.68 -9.98
CA GLU A 73 -11.09 1.12 -10.80
C GLU A 73 -10.62 -0.06 -11.64
N GLU A 74 -9.79 0.20 -12.67
CA GLU A 74 -9.49 -0.79 -13.70
C GLU A 74 -8.63 -1.96 -13.19
N HIS A 75 -7.66 -1.71 -12.33
CA HIS A 75 -6.71 -2.69 -11.81
C HIS A 75 -6.65 -2.74 -10.27
N ALA A 76 -7.69 -2.29 -9.62
CA ALA A 76 -7.76 -2.24 -8.15
C ALA A 76 -7.58 -3.61 -7.51
N GLU A 77 -8.21 -4.65 -8.06
CA GLU A 77 -8.05 -6.01 -7.56
C GLU A 77 -6.60 -6.49 -7.65
N THR A 78 -5.93 -6.25 -8.78
CA THR A 78 -4.55 -6.66 -8.99
C THR A 78 -3.57 -5.95 -8.06
N ILE A 79 -3.71 -4.62 -7.94
CA ILE A 79 -2.77 -3.78 -7.19
C ILE A 79 -3.06 -3.83 -5.69
N LEU A 80 -4.32 -3.76 -5.30
CA LEU A 80 -4.72 -3.65 -3.89
C LEU A 80 -5.16 -4.99 -3.29
N GLY A 81 -5.88 -5.81 -4.05
CA GLY A 81 -6.39 -7.10 -3.57
C GLY A 81 -5.39 -8.24 -3.67
N LYS A 82 -4.52 -8.22 -4.66
CA LYS A 82 -3.48 -9.21 -4.93
C LYS A 82 -2.06 -8.63 -4.88
N GLY A 83 -1.91 -7.48 -4.24
CA GLY A 83 -0.64 -6.76 -4.17
C GLY A 83 0.48 -7.59 -3.56
N THR A 84 1.70 -7.30 -3.97
CA THR A 84 2.91 -7.98 -3.49
C THR A 84 3.24 -7.54 -2.06
N PRO A 85 3.36 -8.47 -1.11
CA PRO A 85 3.77 -8.13 0.24
C PRO A 85 5.28 -7.85 0.31
N PHE A 86 5.68 -6.96 1.21
CA PHE A 86 7.04 -6.94 1.74
C PHE A 86 7.17 -8.08 2.74
N VAL A 87 7.63 -9.24 2.28
CA VAL A 87 7.57 -10.50 3.04
C VAL A 87 8.23 -10.41 4.41
N ASP A 88 9.41 -9.81 4.48
CA ASP A 88 10.14 -9.67 5.75
C ASP A 88 9.40 -8.78 6.74
N ASN A 89 8.82 -7.68 6.25
CA ASN A 89 8.03 -6.76 7.08
C ASN A 89 6.74 -7.43 7.58
N VAL A 90 6.06 -8.17 6.71
CA VAL A 90 4.83 -8.90 7.07
C VAL A 90 5.14 -9.98 8.11
N ASN A 91 6.21 -10.74 7.92
CA ASN A 91 6.62 -11.79 8.87
C ASN A 91 6.99 -11.19 10.23
N TYR A 92 7.77 -10.12 10.23
CA TYR A 92 8.15 -9.42 11.48
C TYR A 92 6.91 -8.92 12.23
N LEU A 93 6.00 -8.25 11.50
CA LEU A 93 4.77 -7.74 12.10
C LEU A 93 3.89 -8.86 12.67
N ARG A 94 3.75 -9.96 11.94
CA ARG A 94 2.99 -11.13 12.41
C ARG A 94 3.55 -11.67 13.72
N GLU A 95 4.87 -11.76 13.84
CA GLU A 95 5.53 -12.17 15.09
C GLU A 95 5.29 -11.21 16.23
N GLN A 96 5.36 -9.89 15.97
CA GLN A 96 5.10 -8.87 16.99
C GLN A 96 3.66 -8.91 17.48
N ILE A 97 2.70 -9.12 16.60
CA ILE A 97 1.27 -9.25 16.97
C ILE A 97 1.05 -10.49 17.84
N LYS A 98 1.69 -11.62 17.51
CA LYS A 98 1.59 -12.86 18.30
C LYS A 98 2.09 -12.73 19.74
N LYS A 99 3.03 -11.85 19.99
CA LYS A 99 3.53 -11.61 21.36
C LYS A 99 2.48 -11.01 22.30
N ASP A 100 1.44 -10.40 21.74
CA ASP A 100 0.35 -9.73 22.49
C ASP A 100 0.84 -8.72 23.53
N GLU A 101 1.99 -8.13 23.28
CA GLU A 101 2.55 -7.07 24.14
C GLU A 101 1.90 -5.71 23.86
N HIS A 102 1.46 -5.49 22.63
CA HIS A 102 0.83 -4.26 22.16
C HIS A 102 -0.36 -4.55 21.26
N THR A 103 -1.21 -3.55 21.06
CA THR A 103 -2.33 -3.60 20.13
C THR A 103 -1.90 -3.00 18.79
N PHE A 104 -2.11 -3.71 17.70
CA PHE A 104 -1.76 -3.26 16.35
C PHE A 104 -3.00 -2.93 15.53
N VAL A 105 -2.98 -1.78 14.88
CA VAL A 105 -4.06 -1.24 14.06
C VAL A 105 -3.49 -0.89 12.70
N ALA A 106 -4.11 -1.36 11.62
CA ALA A 106 -3.75 -0.91 10.28
C ALA A 106 -4.38 0.47 10.03
N VAL A 107 -3.58 1.42 9.54
CA VAL A 107 -4.03 2.78 9.20
C VAL A 107 -3.63 3.07 7.77
N THR A 108 -4.59 3.28 6.88
CA THR A 108 -4.32 3.49 5.48
C THR A 108 -5.26 4.54 4.87
N SER A 109 -4.76 5.25 3.86
CA SER A 109 -5.55 6.18 3.06
C SER A 109 -6.02 5.46 1.81
N GLN A 110 -7.31 5.12 1.75
CA GLN A 110 -7.91 4.44 0.61
C GLN A 110 -9.19 5.15 0.19
N HIS A 111 -9.46 5.16 -1.12
CA HIS A 111 -10.75 5.57 -1.61
C HIS A 111 -11.82 4.55 -1.16
N PRO A 112 -13.02 4.98 -0.76
CA PRO A 112 -14.06 4.06 -0.27
C PRO A 112 -14.37 2.89 -1.20
N THR A 113 -14.28 3.08 -2.51
CA THR A 113 -14.51 2.03 -3.51
C THR A 113 -13.45 0.92 -3.49
N CYS A 114 -12.30 1.15 -2.88
CA CYS A 114 -11.15 0.22 -2.86
C CYS A 114 -10.94 -0.46 -1.50
N CYS A 115 -11.63 -0.02 -0.45
CA CYS A 115 -11.40 -0.52 0.91
C CYS A 115 -11.54 -2.04 1.02
N HIS A 116 -12.52 -2.62 0.32
CA HIS A 116 -12.74 -4.07 0.33
C HIS A 116 -11.55 -4.87 -0.25
N HIS A 117 -10.82 -4.34 -1.22
CA HIS A 117 -9.62 -4.98 -1.75
C HIS A 117 -8.50 -5.01 -0.71
N THR A 118 -8.30 -3.93 0.02
CA THR A 118 -7.31 -3.87 1.09
C THR A 118 -7.67 -4.79 2.25
N LEU A 119 -8.94 -4.87 2.65
CA LEU A 119 -9.41 -5.81 3.67
C LEU A 119 -9.17 -7.26 3.25
N THR A 120 -9.47 -7.61 2.01
CA THR A 120 -9.19 -8.93 1.45
C THR A 120 -7.69 -9.24 1.48
N TRP A 121 -6.86 -8.29 1.09
CA TRP A 121 -5.41 -8.46 1.10
C TRP A 121 -4.87 -8.67 2.51
N LEU A 122 -5.29 -7.87 3.47
CA LEU A 122 -4.88 -8.02 4.89
C LEU A 122 -5.28 -9.39 5.44
N GLY A 123 -6.48 -9.87 5.11
CA GLY A 123 -6.94 -11.21 5.48
C GLY A 123 -6.05 -12.32 4.93
N LYS A 124 -5.62 -12.20 3.68
CA LYS A 124 -4.70 -13.16 3.04
C LYS A 124 -3.32 -13.18 3.69
N GLN A 125 -2.85 -12.06 4.23
CA GLN A 125 -1.58 -12.00 4.94
C GLN A 125 -1.66 -12.59 6.35
N GLU A 126 -2.84 -12.95 6.82
CA GLU A 126 -3.06 -13.53 8.15
C GLU A 126 -2.47 -12.65 9.27
N LEU A 127 -2.65 -11.32 9.13
CA LEU A 127 -2.25 -10.35 10.13
C LEU A 127 -3.39 -10.10 11.12
N GLY A 128 -3.11 -10.28 12.40
CA GLY A 128 -4.08 -10.15 13.48
C GLY A 128 -4.25 -8.70 13.95
N PHE A 129 -4.51 -7.75 13.04
CA PHE A 129 -4.86 -6.40 13.44
C PHE A 129 -6.15 -6.36 14.24
N SER A 130 -6.16 -5.55 15.31
CA SER A 130 -7.36 -5.35 16.12
C SER A 130 -8.43 -4.55 15.38
N SER A 131 -8.02 -3.64 14.52
CA SER A 131 -8.91 -2.93 13.60
C SER A 131 -8.15 -2.41 12.39
N VAL A 132 -8.91 -2.01 11.36
CA VAL A 132 -8.39 -1.36 10.16
C VAL A 132 -9.08 -0.01 10.03
N VAL A 133 -8.30 1.06 9.96
CA VAL A 133 -8.80 2.43 9.87
C VAL A 133 -8.49 2.99 8.50
N PHE A 134 -9.53 3.38 7.78
CA PHE A 134 -9.41 4.07 6.50
C PHE A 134 -9.56 5.57 6.72
N LYS A 135 -8.50 6.33 6.49
CA LYS A 135 -8.45 7.77 6.69
C LYS A 135 -8.18 8.49 5.38
N LYS A 136 -8.98 9.50 5.08
CA LYS A 136 -8.72 10.36 3.91
C LYS A 136 -7.59 11.34 4.18
N GLY A 137 -6.71 11.51 3.19
CA GLY A 137 -5.72 12.58 3.12
C GLY A 137 -4.54 12.45 4.05
N LYS A 138 -3.83 13.57 4.21
CA LYS A 138 -2.51 13.66 4.85
C LYS A 138 -2.51 13.55 6.38
N ARG A 139 -3.67 13.34 7.02
CA ARG A 139 -3.83 13.35 8.49
C ARG A 139 -4.15 11.98 9.09
N LYS A 140 -3.70 10.91 8.46
CA LYS A 140 -3.97 9.54 8.98
C LYS A 140 -3.36 9.27 10.36
N TRP A 141 -2.34 10.02 10.78
CA TRP A 141 -1.78 9.95 12.13
C TRP A 141 -2.64 10.59 13.21
N GLN A 142 -3.69 11.32 12.84
CA GLN A 142 -4.65 11.94 13.78
C GLN A 142 -5.87 11.04 13.99
N VAL A 143 -5.71 9.74 13.82
CA VAL A 143 -6.78 8.77 14.03
C VAL A 143 -7.02 8.61 15.53
N GLU A 144 -8.24 8.87 15.95
CA GLU A 144 -8.71 8.46 17.27
C GLU A 144 -9.15 7.01 17.20
N VAL A 145 -8.61 6.21 18.10
CA VAL A 145 -8.94 4.79 18.21
C VAL A 145 -9.58 4.58 19.55
N ASP A 146 -10.86 4.29 19.56
CA ASP A 146 -11.60 3.93 20.78
C ASP A 146 -11.35 2.44 21.10
N TYR A 147 -10.77 2.23 22.27
CA TYR A 147 -10.58 0.92 22.84
C TYR A 147 -11.15 0.82 24.26
#